data_c91f70f60f1dec7afa7775d2d10054bf
#
_entry.id   c91f70f60f1dec7afa7775d2d10054bf
#
_cell.length_a   1.000
_cell.length_b   1.000
_cell.length_c   1.000
_cell.angle_alpha   90.00
_cell.angle_beta   90.00
_cell.angle_gamma   90.00
#
_symmetry.space_group_name_H-M   'P 1'
#
loop_
_entity.id
_entity.type
_entity.pdbx_description
1 polymer ?
#
loop_
_entity_poly.entity_id
_entity_poly.type
_entity_poly.pdbx_seq_one_letter_code
_entity_poly.pdbx_strand_id
1 'polypeptide(L)'
;LFEPTLDYVIVKIPRWNFDKFEGSDRRLGLQMKAVGEVMGIGRSFQEALHKATQSLEIKRNGLGADGKGENDYETIISKLSIASWDRVFVIYDAIQMGIPLSRIYELTKIDMWFLKQYEELLFLKDEISNYSINDIPRDLLLEAKQKGYGDRQIAYCLLYTSDAADDMASVG
;
A
#
# COMPACT_ATOMS: atom_id res chain seq x y z
N LEU A 1 -8.42 -20.82 -33.11
CA LEU A 1 -8.22 -20.80 -31.67
C LEU A 1 -8.25 -19.34 -31.23
N PHE A 2 -9.34 -18.93 -30.57
CA PHE A 2 -9.40 -17.63 -29.90
C PHE A 2 -8.64 -17.76 -28.58
N GLU A 3 -7.53 -17.03 -28.40
CA GLU A 3 -6.95 -16.81 -27.07
C GLU A 3 -7.89 -15.86 -26.31
N PRO A 4 -8.39 -16.24 -25.14
CA PRO A 4 -9.20 -15.33 -24.33
C PRO A 4 -8.33 -14.16 -23.89
N THR A 5 -8.75 -12.94 -24.16
CA THR A 5 -8.12 -11.73 -23.62
C THR A 5 -8.51 -11.64 -22.14
N LEU A 6 -7.52 -11.73 -21.26
CA LEU A 6 -7.74 -11.56 -19.81
C LEU A 6 -7.85 -10.06 -19.50
N ASP A 7 -9.03 -9.63 -19.10
CA ASP A 7 -9.33 -8.21 -18.78
C ASP A 7 -9.16 -7.88 -17.31
N TYR A 8 -8.44 -8.73 -16.52
CA TYR A 8 -8.26 -8.52 -15.10
C TYR A 8 -6.90 -8.99 -14.61
N VAL A 9 -6.49 -8.42 -13.49
CA VAL A 9 -5.26 -8.75 -12.75
C VAL A 9 -5.65 -9.38 -11.42
N ILE A 10 -4.93 -10.43 -11.03
CA ILE A 10 -5.08 -11.06 -9.72
C ILE A 10 -3.79 -10.84 -8.93
N VAL A 11 -3.92 -10.30 -7.72
CA VAL A 11 -2.84 -10.24 -6.74
C VAL A 11 -3.21 -11.15 -5.57
N LYS A 12 -2.31 -12.09 -5.27
CA LYS A 12 -2.43 -12.97 -4.10
C LYS A 12 -1.38 -12.59 -3.06
N ILE A 13 -1.82 -12.41 -1.81
CA ILE A 13 -0.92 -12.12 -0.69
C ILE A 13 -1.13 -13.20 0.36
N PRO A 14 -0.05 -13.88 0.82
CA PRO A 14 -0.14 -14.84 1.90
C PRO A 14 -0.63 -14.18 3.20
N ARG A 15 -1.50 -14.87 3.93
CA ARG A 15 -1.93 -14.46 5.27
C ARG A 15 -1.04 -15.13 6.31
N TRP A 16 -0.51 -14.34 7.21
CA TRP A 16 0.45 -14.78 8.22
C TRP A 16 -0.17 -14.70 9.60
N ASN A 17 0.13 -15.67 10.46
CA ASN A 17 -0.37 -15.75 11.83
C ASN A 17 0.75 -15.55 12.86
N PHE A 18 1.64 -14.60 12.61
CA PHE A 18 2.78 -14.33 13.50
C PHE A 18 2.37 -13.87 14.89
N ASP A 19 1.17 -13.31 15.05
CA ASP A 19 0.64 -12.87 16.35
C ASP A 19 0.31 -14.04 17.29
N LYS A 20 0.08 -15.24 16.74
CA LYS A 20 -0.22 -16.45 17.53
C LYS A 20 1.02 -17.25 17.92
N PHE A 21 2.16 -16.98 17.30
CA PHE A 21 3.41 -17.69 17.53
C PHE A 21 4.51 -16.71 17.88
N GLU A 22 4.59 -16.35 19.17
CA GLU A 22 5.67 -15.52 19.69
C GLU A 22 7.03 -16.20 19.43
N GLY A 23 8.00 -15.43 18.92
CA GLY A 23 9.34 -15.94 18.57
C GLY A 23 9.48 -16.61 17.21
N SER A 24 8.42 -16.67 16.38
CA SER A 24 8.54 -17.22 15.03
C SER A 24 9.35 -16.30 14.11
N ASP A 25 10.21 -16.91 13.28
CA ASP A 25 10.98 -16.20 12.25
C ASP A 25 10.06 -15.64 11.19
N ARG A 26 10.01 -14.31 11.06
CA ARG A 26 9.15 -13.57 10.12
C ARG A 26 9.76 -13.42 8.72
N ARG A 27 10.95 -13.97 8.49
CA ARG A 27 11.60 -13.95 7.18
C ARG A 27 10.94 -14.96 6.26
N LEU A 28 10.77 -14.57 5.01
CA LEU A 28 10.31 -15.47 3.96
C LEU A 28 11.46 -16.38 3.53
N GLY A 29 11.16 -17.65 3.33
CA GLY A 29 12.12 -18.67 2.98
C GLY A 29 11.46 -19.83 2.23
N LEU A 30 12.13 -20.97 2.16
CA LEU A 30 11.63 -22.15 1.44
C LEU A 30 10.51 -22.89 2.18
N GLN A 31 10.32 -22.61 3.47
CA GLN A 31 9.25 -23.24 4.25
C GLN A 31 7.95 -22.48 4.11
N MET A 32 6.85 -23.20 3.96
CA MET A 32 5.50 -22.62 3.99
C MET A 32 5.18 -22.16 5.41
N LYS A 33 4.95 -20.85 5.59
CA LYS A 33 4.60 -20.23 6.88
C LYS A 33 3.20 -19.59 6.85
N ALA A 34 2.60 -19.50 5.67
CA ALA A 34 1.28 -18.91 5.50
C ALA A 34 0.19 -19.87 5.98
N VAL A 35 -0.84 -19.32 6.63
CA VAL A 35 -2.03 -20.07 7.09
C VAL A 35 -3.20 -19.92 6.14
N GLY A 36 -3.04 -19.21 5.05
CA GLY A 36 -4.02 -18.95 4.02
C GLY A 36 -3.51 -17.86 3.09
N GLU A 37 -4.36 -17.41 2.20
CA GLU A 37 -4.08 -16.33 1.27
C GLU A 37 -5.31 -15.45 1.09
N VAL A 38 -5.09 -14.19 0.74
CA VAL A 38 -6.12 -13.28 0.25
C VAL A 38 -5.88 -13.02 -1.22
N MET A 39 -6.94 -12.73 -1.94
CA MET A 39 -6.89 -12.48 -3.38
C MET A 39 -7.61 -11.17 -3.70
N GLY A 40 -6.88 -10.25 -4.33
CA GLY A 40 -7.45 -9.05 -4.92
C GLY A 40 -7.59 -9.22 -6.43
N ILE A 41 -8.76 -8.89 -6.96
CA ILE A 41 -9.04 -8.91 -8.40
C ILE A 41 -9.36 -7.48 -8.83
N GLY A 42 -8.69 -6.99 -9.87
CA GLY A 42 -8.87 -5.64 -10.40
C GLY A 42 -8.60 -5.57 -11.89
N ARG A 43 -8.89 -4.43 -12.49
CA ARG A 43 -8.56 -4.14 -13.88
C ARG A 43 -7.14 -3.64 -14.07
N SER A 44 -6.50 -3.24 -12.97
CA SER A 44 -5.10 -2.84 -12.91
C SER A 44 -4.39 -3.53 -11.75
N PHE A 45 -3.05 -3.57 -11.80
CA PHE A 45 -2.24 -4.07 -10.69
C PHE A 45 -2.48 -3.28 -9.40
N GLN A 46 -2.56 -1.96 -9.50
CA GLN A 46 -2.80 -1.08 -8.36
C GLN A 46 -4.14 -1.38 -7.67
N GLU A 47 -5.23 -1.53 -8.45
CA GLU A 47 -6.53 -1.91 -7.92
C GLU A 47 -6.48 -3.27 -7.23
N ALA A 48 -5.91 -4.28 -7.90
CA ALA A 48 -5.80 -5.63 -7.35
C ALA A 48 -4.95 -5.67 -6.07
N LEU A 49 -3.84 -4.93 -6.04
CA LEU A 49 -2.97 -4.84 -4.87
C LEU A 49 -3.68 -4.18 -3.68
N HIS A 50 -4.36 -3.06 -3.88
CA HIS A 50 -5.13 -2.39 -2.82
C HIS A 50 -6.22 -3.31 -2.26
N LYS A 51 -7.01 -3.98 -3.11
CA LYS A 51 -8.03 -4.93 -2.67
C LYS A 51 -7.44 -6.09 -1.87
N ALA A 52 -6.31 -6.64 -2.32
CA ALA A 52 -5.63 -7.71 -1.59
C ALA A 52 -5.15 -7.24 -0.21
N THR A 53 -4.49 -6.07 -0.12
CA THR A 53 -4.00 -5.53 1.16
C THR A 53 -5.12 -5.16 2.12
N GLN A 54 -6.24 -4.63 1.63
CA GLN A 54 -7.44 -4.37 2.45
C GLN A 54 -8.04 -5.65 3.03
N SER A 55 -7.95 -6.76 2.30
CA SER A 55 -8.49 -8.06 2.72
C SER A 55 -7.62 -8.80 3.74
N LEU A 56 -6.40 -8.32 4.05
CA LEU A 56 -5.50 -8.97 5.02
C LEU A 56 -5.99 -8.87 6.47
N GLU A 57 -6.90 -7.95 6.79
CA GLU A 57 -7.44 -7.73 8.15
C GLU A 57 -6.36 -7.43 9.22
N ILE A 58 -5.29 -6.76 8.82
CA ILE A 58 -4.15 -6.41 9.70
C ILE A 58 -4.27 -5.00 10.31
N LYS A 59 -5.49 -4.47 10.43
CA LYS A 59 -5.79 -3.12 10.91
C LYS A 59 -5.19 -1.99 10.05
N ARG A 60 -4.83 -2.28 8.78
CA ARG A 60 -4.45 -1.29 7.76
C ARG A 60 -5.65 -1.01 6.87
N ASN A 61 -5.77 0.21 6.35
CA ASN A 61 -6.86 0.59 5.45
C ASN A 61 -6.54 0.28 3.97
N GLY A 62 -5.46 -0.39 3.71
CA GLY A 62 -4.94 -0.74 2.40
C GLY A 62 -3.42 -0.71 2.41
N LEU A 63 -2.81 -0.34 1.28
CA LEU A 63 -1.35 -0.33 1.14
C LEU A 63 -0.68 0.75 2.01
N GLY A 64 -1.33 1.90 2.18
CA GLY A 64 -0.86 3.05 2.95
C GLY A 64 -1.96 4.11 3.02
N ALA A 65 -1.58 5.39 3.23
CA ALA A 65 -2.51 6.50 3.43
C ALA A 65 -3.47 6.25 4.62
N ASP A 66 -2.93 5.82 5.75
CA ASP A 66 -3.69 5.48 6.96
C ASP A 66 -2.99 5.90 8.27
N GLY A 67 -1.91 6.67 8.17
CA GLY A 67 -1.15 7.16 9.32
C GLY A 67 -0.38 6.10 10.09
N LYS A 68 -0.26 4.87 9.57
CA LYS A 68 0.36 3.72 10.25
C LYS A 68 1.67 3.24 9.61
N GLY A 69 2.23 4.04 8.72
CA GLY A 69 3.50 3.74 8.05
C GLY A 69 4.70 3.85 8.97
N GLU A 70 5.80 3.25 8.53
CA GLU A 70 7.11 3.41 9.16
C GLU A 70 7.72 4.77 8.74
N ASN A 71 8.26 5.52 9.68
CA ASN A 71 8.82 6.85 9.44
C ASN A 71 10.31 6.95 9.76
N ASP A 72 10.95 5.86 10.23
CA ASP A 72 12.38 5.83 10.50
C ASP A 72 13.15 5.28 9.30
N TYR A 73 14.07 6.08 8.76
CA TYR A 73 14.85 5.76 7.57
C TYR A 73 15.66 4.48 7.71
N GLU A 74 16.39 4.33 8.83
CA GLU A 74 17.25 3.16 9.06
C GLU A 74 16.43 1.88 9.20
N THR A 75 15.29 1.97 9.84
CA THR A 75 14.33 0.87 9.96
C THR A 75 13.78 0.47 8.59
N ILE A 76 13.42 1.43 7.75
CA ILE A 76 12.93 1.16 6.38
C ILE A 76 14.03 0.48 5.55
N ILE A 77 15.27 0.99 5.55
CA ILE A 77 16.38 0.38 4.80
C ILE A 77 16.65 -1.06 5.26
N SER A 78 16.66 -1.27 6.57
CA SER A 78 16.82 -2.61 7.15
C SER A 78 15.71 -3.57 6.70
N LYS A 79 14.45 -3.15 6.79
CA LYS A 79 13.28 -3.95 6.40
C LYS A 79 13.23 -4.21 4.88
N LEU A 80 13.60 -3.26 4.04
CA LEU A 80 13.68 -3.47 2.59
C LEU A 80 14.68 -4.56 2.21
N SER A 81 15.80 -4.66 2.93
CA SER A 81 16.85 -5.63 2.68
C SER A 81 16.46 -7.07 3.03
N ILE A 82 15.40 -7.25 3.82
CA ILE A 82 14.93 -8.55 4.30
C ILE A 82 13.63 -8.91 3.59
N ALA A 83 13.55 -10.12 3.02
CA ALA A 83 12.30 -10.62 2.47
C ALA A 83 11.35 -11.00 3.61
N SER A 84 10.56 -10.02 4.07
CA SER A 84 9.57 -10.17 5.14
C SER A 84 8.15 -10.04 4.58
N TRP A 85 7.19 -10.48 5.35
CA TRP A 85 5.77 -10.46 5.00
C TRP A 85 5.20 -9.04 4.82
N ASP A 86 5.76 -8.07 5.55
CA ASP A 86 5.33 -6.67 5.56
C ASP A 86 6.05 -5.80 4.52
N ARG A 87 6.99 -6.37 3.76
CA ARG A 87 7.76 -5.62 2.74
C ARG A 87 6.88 -4.86 1.76
N VAL A 88 5.70 -5.38 1.42
CA VAL A 88 4.72 -4.72 0.55
C VAL A 88 4.32 -3.33 1.06
N PHE A 89 4.19 -3.16 2.37
CA PHE A 89 3.89 -1.88 3.01
C PHE A 89 5.15 -1.01 3.14
N VAL A 90 6.28 -1.62 3.49
CA VAL A 90 7.57 -0.92 3.64
C VAL A 90 8.02 -0.26 2.33
N ILE A 91 7.74 -0.87 1.17
CA ILE A 91 8.02 -0.26 -0.14
C ILE A 91 7.22 1.04 -0.30
N TYR A 92 5.95 1.04 0.06
CA TYR A 92 5.11 2.24 0.01
C TYR A 92 5.66 3.34 0.91
N ASP A 93 5.99 3.01 2.15
CA ASP A 93 6.56 3.94 3.13
C ASP A 93 7.91 4.50 2.65
N ALA A 94 8.77 3.66 2.04
CA ALA A 94 10.06 4.06 1.48
C ALA A 94 9.92 5.10 0.36
N ILE A 95 9.00 4.89 -0.58
CA ILE A 95 8.75 5.82 -1.67
C ILE A 95 8.13 7.12 -1.12
N GLN A 96 7.22 7.02 -0.16
CA GLN A 96 6.63 8.18 0.52
C GLN A 96 7.69 9.03 1.23
N MET A 97 8.73 8.41 1.78
CA MET A 97 9.87 9.09 2.41
C MET A 97 10.83 9.73 1.38
N GLY A 98 10.65 9.47 0.09
CA GLY A 98 11.49 10.00 -0.99
C GLY A 98 12.73 9.15 -1.28
N ILE A 99 12.77 7.89 -0.84
CA ILE A 99 13.87 6.98 -1.20
C ILE A 99 13.77 6.66 -2.70
N PRO A 100 14.84 6.88 -3.49
CA PRO A 100 14.82 6.66 -4.93
C PRO A 100 14.45 5.22 -5.30
N LEU A 101 13.64 5.02 -6.34
CA LEU A 101 13.25 3.69 -6.81
C LEU A 101 14.46 2.81 -7.15
N SER A 102 15.54 3.39 -7.66
CA SER A 102 16.80 2.68 -7.93
C SER A 102 17.37 2.06 -6.65
N ARG A 103 17.33 2.80 -5.53
CA ARG A 103 17.81 2.30 -4.24
C ARG A 103 16.91 1.19 -3.70
N ILE A 104 15.60 1.33 -3.84
CA ILE A 104 14.63 0.28 -3.46
C ILE A 104 14.88 -0.98 -4.30
N TYR A 105 15.09 -0.83 -5.61
CA TYR A 105 15.45 -1.94 -6.49
C TYR A 105 16.75 -2.65 -6.06
N GLU A 106 17.80 -1.89 -5.73
CA GLU A 106 19.06 -2.46 -5.25
C GLU A 106 18.88 -3.34 -4.03
N LEU A 107 18.05 -2.92 -3.09
CA LEU A 107 17.81 -3.61 -1.82
C LEU A 107 16.86 -4.80 -1.97
N THR A 108 15.83 -4.66 -2.78
CA THR A 108 14.72 -5.65 -2.85
C THR A 108 14.82 -6.61 -4.03
N LYS A 109 15.48 -6.18 -5.12
CA LYS A 109 15.47 -6.84 -6.44
C LYS A 109 14.09 -6.98 -7.07
N ILE A 110 13.11 -6.20 -6.57
CA ILE A 110 11.76 -6.14 -7.16
C ILE A 110 11.84 -5.34 -8.44
N ASP A 111 11.24 -5.86 -9.52
CA ASP A 111 11.28 -5.23 -10.83
C ASP A 111 10.76 -3.79 -10.78
N MET A 112 11.43 -2.91 -11.52
CA MET A 112 11.16 -1.48 -11.56
C MET A 112 9.72 -1.16 -11.98
N TRP A 113 9.10 -2.02 -12.79
CA TRP A 113 7.71 -1.86 -13.19
C TRP A 113 6.77 -1.83 -12.00
N PHE A 114 6.96 -2.76 -11.04
CA PHE A 114 6.15 -2.78 -9.81
C PHE A 114 6.40 -1.54 -8.95
N LEU A 115 7.66 -1.12 -8.81
CA LEU A 115 8.01 0.06 -8.01
C LEU A 115 7.37 1.34 -8.58
N LYS A 116 7.31 1.47 -9.89
CA LYS A 116 6.60 2.57 -10.56
C LYS A 116 5.10 2.56 -10.29
N GLN A 117 4.48 1.39 -10.15
CA GLN A 117 3.06 1.31 -9.80
C GLN A 117 2.77 1.88 -8.40
N TYR A 118 3.69 1.69 -7.45
CA TYR A 118 3.61 2.33 -6.13
C TYR A 118 3.80 3.84 -6.21
N GLU A 119 4.76 4.30 -7.01
CA GLU A 119 5.01 5.72 -7.22
C GLU A 119 3.78 6.44 -7.78
N GLU A 120 3.12 5.87 -8.78
CA GLU A 120 1.86 6.40 -9.33
C GLU A 120 0.75 6.51 -8.27
N LEU A 121 0.63 5.52 -7.37
CA LEU A 121 -0.32 5.58 -6.26
C LEU A 121 -0.01 6.74 -5.32
N LEU A 122 1.26 6.96 -5.02
CA LEU A 122 1.68 8.08 -4.15
C LEU A 122 1.45 9.43 -4.79
N PHE A 123 1.71 9.60 -6.09
CA PHE A 123 1.36 10.81 -6.80
C PHE A 123 -0.14 11.12 -6.71
N LEU A 124 -0.97 10.12 -6.91
CA LEU A 124 -2.42 10.27 -6.80
C LEU A 124 -2.85 10.64 -5.36
N LYS A 125 -2.24 10.01 -4.35
CA LYS A 125 -2.46 10.37 -2.94
C LYS A 125 -2.12 11.83 -2.68
N ASP A 126 -0.95 12.29 -3.15
CA ASP A 126 -0.49 13.66 -2.96
C ASP A 126 -1.38 14.65 -3.70
N GLU A 127 -1.86 14.30 -4.88
CA GLU A 127 -2.83 15.11 -5.63
C GLU A 127 -4.15 15.25 -4.87
N ILE A 128 -4.71 14.15 -4.34
CA ILE A 128 -5.92 14.17 -3.51
C ILE A 128 -5.73 15.06 -2.28
N SER A 129 -4.55 15.02 -1.66
CA SER A 129 -4.24 15.79 -0.46
C SER A 129 -4.18 17.31 -0.67
N ASN A 130 -4.26 17.80 -1.92
CA ASN A 130 -4.37 19.23 -2.21
C ASN A 130 -5.82 19.76 -2.17
N TYR A 131 -6.80 18.90 -1.93
CA TYR A 131 -8.21 19.26 -1.93
C TYR A 131 -8.87 18.97 -0.57
N SER A 132 -9.98 19.67 -0.32
CA SER A 132 -10.89 19.31 0.73
C SER A 132 -12.04 18.43 0.20
N ILE A 133 -12.85 17.87 1.12
CA ILE A 133 -14.00 17.03 0.72
C ILE A 133 -15.05 17.77 -0.11
N ASN A 134 -15.08 19.10 0.01
CA ASN A 134 -16.09 19.93 -0.66
C ASN A 134 -15.67 20.37 -2.06
N ASP A 135 -14.38 20.31 -2.38
CA ASP A 135 -13.82 20.85 -3.63
C ASP A 135 -13.02 19.84 -4.46
N ILE A 136 -12.89 18.59 -4.01
CA ILE A 136 -12.21 17.55 -4.78
C ILE A 136 -12.92 17.31 -6.12
N PRO A 137 -12.18 17.37 -7.26
CA PRO A 137 -12.74 17.07 -8.56
C PRO A 137 -13.29 15.64 -8.62
N ARG A 138 -14.49 15.50 -9.21
CA ARG A 138 -15.14 14.20 -9.37
C ARG A 138 -14.27 13.19 -10.14
N ASP A 139 -13.57 13.66 -11.15
CA ASP A 139 -12.73 12.80 -12.00
C ASP A 139 -11.53 12.26 -11.20
N LEU A 140 -10.91 13.09 -10.34
CA LEU A 140 -9.85 12.66 -9.44
C LEU A 140 -10.33 11.63 -8.43
N LEU A 141 -11.53 11.84 -7.87
CA LEU A 141 -12.16 10.89 -6.97
C LEU A 141 -12.45 9.55 -7.67
N LEU A 142 -12.93 9.60 -8.90
CA LEU A 142 -13.18 8.41 -9.71
C LEU A 142 -11.87 7.65 -10.01
N GLU A 143 -10.81 8.36 -10.37
CA GLU A 143 -9.50 7.76 -10.61
C GLU A 143 -8.97 7.08 -9.35
N ALA A 144 -9.06 7.72 -8.19
CA ALA A 144 -8.67 7.12 -6.91
C ALA A 144 -9.42 5.81 -6.65
N LYS A 145 -10.73 5.78 -6.91
CA LYS A 145 -11.53 4.57 -6.79
C LYS A 145 -11.13 3.48 -7.77
N GLN A 146 -10.84 3.83 -9.01
CA GLN A 146 -10.37 2.90 -10.04
C GLN A 146 -9.00 2.31 -9.72
N LYS A 147 -8.15 3.07 -9.01
CA LYS A 147 -6.85 2.60 -8.51
C LYS A 147 -6.95 1.82 -7.19
N GLY A 148 -8.17 1.65 -6.65
CA GLY A 148 -8.44 0.82 -5.48
C GLY A 148 -8.38 1.52 -4.13
N TYR A 149 -8.28 2.84 -4.09
CA TYR A 149 -8.36 3.59 -2.84
C TYR A 149 -9.72 3.39 -2.18
N GLY A 150 -9.71 2.93 -0.92
CA GLY A 150 -10.90 2.84 -0.08
C GLY A 150 -11.37 4.20 0.43
N ASP A 151 -12.64 4.29 0.88
CA ASP A 151 -13.21 5.54 1.41
C ASP A 151 -12.40 6.09 2.59
N ARG A 152 -11.92 5.21 3.47
CA ARG A 152 -11.10 5.61 4.62
C ARG A 152 -9.75 6.19 4.23
N GLN A 153 -9.12 5.67 3.17
CA GLN A 153 -7.86 6.20 2.66
C GLN A 153 -8.06 7.57 2.00
N ILE A 154 -9.12 7.72 1.21
CA ILE A 154 -9.47 9.00 0.58
C ILE A 154 -9.79 10.03 1.65
N ALA A 155 -10.60 9.68 2.65
CA ALA A 155 -10.90 10.57 3.77
C ALA A 155 -9.63 10.99 4.52
N TYR A 156 -8.71 10.06 4.77
CA TYR A 156 -7.43 10.36 5.39
C TYR A 156 -6.60 11.36 4.57
N CYS A 157 -6.52 11.19 3.25
CA CYS A 157 -5.81 12.13 2.37
C CYS A 157 -6.44 13.52 2.41
N LEU A 158 -7.76 13.61 2.36
CA LEU A 158 -8.51 14.89 2.38
C LEU A 158 -8.45 15.62 3.73
N LEU A 159 -8.35 14.88 4.83
CA LEU A 159 -8.25 15.43 6.18
C LEU A 159 -6.84 15.94 6.52
N TYR A 160 -5.84 15.53 5.78
CA TYR A 160 -4.42 15.91 5.99
C TYR A 160 -4.05 17.24 5.29
N THR A 161 -5.02 17.98 4.76
CA THR A 161 -4.79 19.38 4.41
C THR A 161 -4.62 20.19 5.71
N SER A 162 -3.74 21.17 5.69
CA SER A 162 -3.20 21.92 6.84
C SER A 162 -4.24 22.49 7.81
N ASP A 163 -5.50 22.61 7.40
CA ASP A 163 -6.59 23.13 8.25
C ASP A 163 -7.30 22.04 9.08
N ALA A 164 -7.17 20.78 8.69
CA ALA A 164 -7.83 19.68 9.41
C ALA A 164 -6.94 19.05 10.51
N ALA A 165 -5.63 19.28 10.47
CA ALA A 165 -4.72 18.83 11.52
C ALA A 165 -4.94 19.58 12.84
N ASP A 166 -5.37 20.84 12.79
CA ASP A 166 -5.65 21.67 13.97
C ASP A 166 -7.00 21.33 14.61
N ASP A 167 -7.99 20.90 13.83
CA ASP A 167 -9.31 20.51 14.36
C ASP A 167 -9.30 19.15 15.07
N MET A 168 -8.43 18.23 14.66
CA MET A 168 -8.29 16.90 15.31
C MET A 168 -7.49 16.97 16.61
N ALA A 169 -6.64 17.97 16.78
CA ALA A 169 -5.90 18.20 18.04
C ALA A 169 -6.77 18.81 19.16
N SER A 170 -7.98 19.32 18.84
CA SER A 170 -8.90 19.96 19.78
C SER A 170 -9.99 19.03 20.32
N VAL A 171 -10.05 17.77 19.88
CA VAL A 171 -10.99 16.74 20.38
C VAL A 171 -10.19 15.64 21.09
N GLY A 172 -9.60 16.00 22.21
CA GLY A 172 -8.90 15.13 23.15
C GLY A 172 -9.70 14.96 24.43
#